data_ca14f52937d504090828d037d422b4d3
#
_entry.id   ca14f52937d504090828d037d422b4d3
#
_cell.length_a   1.000
_cell.length_b   1.000
_cell.length_c   1.000
_cell.angle_alpha   90.00
_cell.angle_beta   90.00
_cell.angle_gamma   90.00
#
_symmetry.space_group_name_H-M   'P 1'
#
loop_
_entity.id
_entity.type
_entity.pdbx_description
1 polymer ?
#
loop_
_entity_poly.entity_id
_entity_poly.type
_entity_poly.pdbx_seq_one_letter_code
_entity_poly.pdbx_strand_id
1 'polypeptide(L)'
;RTVGRALPLWSNAPRVRQAKAQALAATRTEEDTRLALRNRLQSLFAQAQALQQTLAGYDASLTDYNSAELLYHAFEGGELTLLQYLMESDYFFEAYDLRLQTLRDLHLVTAEMNAWQL
;
A
#
# COMPACT_ATOMS: atom_id res chain seq x y z
N ARG A 1 60.73 -2.79 29.38
CA ARG A 1 59.48 -3.50 29.74
C ARG A 1 58.30 -2.58 29.92
N THR A 2 58.52 -1.39 30.36
CA THR A 2 57.46 -0.36 30.34
C THR A 2 56.97 -0.10 28.94
N VAL A 3 57.82 -0.23 27.93
CA VAL A 3 57.44 -0.13 26.53
C VAL A 3 56.47 -1.25 26.13
N GLY A 4 56.73 -2.48 26.59
CA GLY A 4 55.84 -3.57 26.30
C GLY A 4 54.46 -3.43 26.93
N ARG A 5 54.35 -2.78 28.09
CA ARG A 5 53.08 -2.48 28.72
C ARG A 5 52.33 -1.34 28.04
N ALA A 6 53.03 -0.38 27.52
CA ALA A 6 52.45 0.75 26.80
C ALA A 6 51.86 0.28 25.45
N LEU A 7 52.48 -0.70 24.80
CA LEU A 7 52.01 -1.20 23.49
C LEU A 7 50.59 -1.73 23.50
N PRO A 8 50.11 -2.53 24.49
CA PRO A 8 48.73 -2.97 24.55
C PRO A 8 47.71 -1.79 24.62
N LEU A 9 48.08 -0.75 25.37
CA LEU A 9 47.23 0.45 25.46
C LEU A 9 47.14 1.16 24.13
N TRP A 10 48.25 1.27 23.41
CA TRP A 10 48.26 1.88 22.08
C TRP A 10 47.50 1.04 21.07
N SER A 11 47.60 -0.28 21.12
CA SER A 11 46.89 -1.19 20.22
C SER A 11 45.39 -1.25 20.52
N ASN A 12 44.95 -0.98 21.76
CA ASN A 12 43.56 -0.97 22.14
C ASN A 12 42.83 0.27 21.69
N ALA A 13 43.48 1.42 21.57
CA ALA A 13 42.87 2.67 21.11
C ALA A 13 42.25 2.54 19.72
N PRO A 14 42.93 1.99 18.68
CA PRO A 14 42.32 1.75 17.39
C PRO A 14 41.15 0.78 17.44
N ARG A 15 41.23 -0.27 18.28
CA ARG A 15 40.12 -1.23 18.43
C ARG A 15 38.90 -0.58 19.06
N VAL A 16 39.10 0.28 20.07
CA VAL A 16 37.99 1.03 20.68
C VAL A 16 37.33 1.97 19.67
N ARG A 17 38.12 2.67 18.86
CA ARG A 17 37.60 3.51 17.80
C ARG A 17 36.81 2.71 16.78
N GLN A 18 37.33 1.56 16.37
CA GLN A 18 36.68 0.68 15.42
C GLN A 18 35.37 0.14 15.99
N ALA A 19 35.36 -0.30 17.25
CA ALA A 19 34.16 -0.77 17.92
C ALA A 19 33.12 0.33 18.03
N LYS A 20 33.51 1.54 18.37
CA LYS A 20 32.60 2.71 18.43
C LYS A 20 32.05 3.05 17.04
N ALA A 21 32.88 3.01 16.02
CA ALA A 21 32.47 3.26 14.65
C ALA A 21 31.49 2.19 14.17
N GLN A 22 31.73 0.93 14.48
CA GLN A 22 30.83 -0.18 14.15
C GLN A 22 29.49 -0.06 14.89
N ALA A 23 29.54 0.30 16.19
CA ALA A 23 28.34 0.52 16.97
C ALA A 23 27.51 1.68 16.42
N LEU A 24 28.16 2.78 16.05
CA LEU A 24 27.49 3.92 15.45
C LEU A 24 26.89 3.56 14.10
N ALA A 25 27.62 2.81 13.26
CA ALA A 25 27.12 2.35 11.97
C ALA A 25 25.92 1.42 12.15
N ALA A 26 25.94 0.52 13.12
CA ALA A 26 24.82 -0.36 13.44
C ALA A 26 23.61 0.43 13.90
N THR A 27 23.79 1.44 14.74
CA THR A 27 22.71 2.32 15.20
C THR A 27 22.10 3.09 14.03
N ARG A 28 22.93 3.62 13.14
CA ARG A 28 22.45 4.33 11.94
C ARG A 28 21.68 3.39 11.02
N THR A 29 22.14 2.18 10.83
CA THR A 29 21.45 1.18 10.03
C THR A 29 20.09 0.84 10.62
N GLU A 30 20.02 0.70 11.95
CA GLU A 30 18.75 0.46 12.64
C GLU A 30 17.80 1.64 12.50
N GLU A 31 18.31 2.88 12.64
CA GLU A 31 17.52 4.09 12.46
C GLU A 31 17.01 4.21 11.01
N ASP A 32 17.87 3.93 10.03
CA ASP A 32 17.51 3.92 8.62
C ASP A 32 16.44 2.87 8.33
N THR A 33 16.54 1.70 8.93
CA THR A 33 15.55 0.63 8.79
C THR A 33 14.20 1.05 9.38
N ARG A 34 14.22 1.67 10.55
CA ARG A 34 12.98 2.20 11.19
C ARG A 34 12.34 3.27 10.33
N LEU A 35 13.15 4.18 9.79
CA LEU A 35 12.66 5.24 8.92
C LEU A 35 12.06 4.68 7.63
N ALA A 36 12.73 3.71 7.02
CA ALA A 36 12.23 3.04 5.82
C ALA A 36 10.90 2.32 6.09
N LEU A 37 10.79 1.63 7.23
CA LEU A 37 9.55 0.97 7.64
C LEU A 37 8.43 1.98 7.87
N ARG A 38 8.74 3.06 8.59
CA ARG A 38 7.77 4.13 8.83
C ARG A 38 7.26 4.72 7.52
N ASN A 39 8.18 5.03 6.59
CA ASN A 39 7.84 5.57 5.29
C ASN A 39 6.99 4.58 4.49
N ARG A 40 7.31 3.30 4.55
CA ARG A 40 6.52 2.25 3.89
C ARG A 40 5.11 2.18 4.45
N LEU A 41 4.95 2.21 5.77
CA LEU A 41 3.65 2.18 6.41
C LEU A 41 2.81 3.43 6.07
N GLN A 42 3.45 4.61 6.04
CA GLN A 42 2.77 5.85 5.63
C GLN A 42 2.30 5.76 4.18
N SER A 43 3.14 5.21 3.30
CA SER A 43 2.78 5.01 1.89
C SER A 43 1.62 4.04 1.74
N LEU A 44 1.63 2.92 2.45
CA LEU A 44 0.56 1.93 2.44
C LEU A 44 -0.75 2.53 2.96
N PHE A 45 -0.67 3.31 4.03
CA PHE A 45 -1.83 4.00 4.58
C PHE A 45 -2.45 4.97 3.57
N ALA A 46 -1.60 5.76 2.90
CA ALA A 46 -2.06 6.69 1.85
C ALA A 46 -2.71 5.94 0.68
N GLN A 47 -2.12 4.82 0.27
CA GLN A 47 -2.67 3.96 -0.79
C GLN A 47 -4.03 3.39 -0.36
N ALA A 48 -4.15 2.93 0.88
CA ALA A 48 -5.41 2.40 1.40
C ALA A 48 -6.51 3.48 1.40
N GLN A 49 -6.18 4.70 1.82
CA GLN A 49 -7.13 5.81 1.79
C GLN A 49 -7.58 6.14 0.36
N ALA A 50 -6.64 6.20 -0.58
CA ALA A 50 -6.94 6.47 -1.98
C ALA A 50 -7.84 5.38 -2.58
N LEU A 51 -7.56 4.11 -2.28
CA LEU A 51 -8.37 2.98 -2.73
C LEU A 51 -9.77 2.99 -2.11
N GLN A 52 -9.89 3.36 -0.84
CA GLN A 52 -11.19 3.52 -0.18
C GLN A 52 -12.03 4.61 -0.84
N GLN A 53 -11.41 5.74 -1.19
CA GLN A 53 -12.09 6.83 -1.90
C GLN A 53 -12.54 6.40 -3.29
N THR A 54 -11.67 5.69 -4.00
CA THR A 54 -11.99 5.14 -5.33
C THR A 54 -13.15 4.14 -5.25
N LEU A 55 -13.12 3.25 -4.26
CA LEU A 55 -14.18 2.28 -4.01
C LEU A 55 -15.51 2.96 -3.72
N ALA A 56 -15.50 3.99 -2.88
CA ALA A 56 -16.70 4.77 -2.57
C ALA A 56 -17.26 5.44 -3.82
N GLY A 57 -16.40 5.93 -4.72
CA GLY A 57 -16.81 6.49 -6.00
C GLY A 57 -17.51 5.48 -6.90
N TYR A 58 -16.98 4.26 -6.98
CA TYR A 58 -17.63 3.18 -7.75
C TYR A 58 -18.94 2.76 -7.12
N ASP A 59 -19.01 2.66 -5.80
CA ASP A 59 -20.24 2.31 -5.08
C ASP A 59 -21.34 3.36 -5.35
N ALA A 60 -21.00 4.64 -5.31
CA ALA A 60 -21.95 5.72 -5.63
C ALA A 60 -22.44 5.64 -7.07
N SER A 61 -21.53 5.41 -8.02
CA SER A 61 -21.87 5.28 -9.44
C SER A 61 -22.78 4.08 -9.71
N LEU A 62 -22.49 2.95 -9.10
CA LEU A 62 -23.26 1.71 -9.28
C LEU A 62 -24.64 1.78 -8.61
N THR A 63 -24.77 2.57 -7.54
CA THR A 63 -26.06 2.77 -6.86
C THR A 63 -27.06 3.48 -7.76
N ASP A 64 -26.60 4.45 -8.56
CA ASP A 64 -27.47 5.20 -9.48
C ASP A 64 -28.06 4.30 -10.59
N TYR A 65 -27.33 3.27 -11.02
CA TYR A 65 -27.76 2.34 -12.08
C TYR A 65 -28.44 1.07 -11.57
N ASN A 66 -28.41 0.85 -10.33
CA ASN A 66 -29.15 -0.07 -9.47
C ASN A 66 -29.16 -1.57 -9.82
N SER A 67 -28.71 -2.00 -10.95
CA SER A 67 -28.43 -3.39 -11.34
C SER A 67 -28.59 -3.59 -12.84
N ALA A 68 -27.98 -4.66 -13.35
CA ALA A 68 -28.20 -5.11 -14.73
C ALA A 68 -29.68 -5.39 -15.01
N GLU A 69 -30.43 -5.76 -14.00
CA GLU A 69 -31.88 -6.01 -14.07
C GLU A 69 -32.67 -4.75 -14.40
N LEU A 70 -32.34 -3.62 -13.80
CA LEU A 70 -33.00 -2.35 -14.08
C LEU A 70 -32.78 -1.90 -15.52
N LEU A 71 -31.55 -2.06 -16.03
CA LEU A 71 -31.23 -1.77 -17.43
C LEU A 71 -32.03 -2.65 -18.39
N TYR A 72 -32.16 -3.91 -18.06
CA TYR A 72 -32.92 -4.87 -18.85
C TYR A 72 -34.42 -4.49 -18.89
N HIS A 73 -34.98 -4.11 -17.76
CA HIS A 73 -36.38 -3.66 -17.68
C HIS A 73 -36.61 -2.36 -18.48
N ALA A 74 -35.66 -1.41 -18.42
CA ALA A 74 -35.73 -0.19 -19.22
C ALA A 74 -35.68 -0.50 -20.71
N PHE A 75 -34.88 -1.46 -21.13
CA PHE A 75 -34.82 -1.92 -22.51
C PHE A 75 -36.13 -2.62 -22.93
N GLU A 76 -36.66 -3.53 -22.12
CA GLU A 76 -37.93 -4.20 -22.39
C GLU A 76 -39.08 -3.21 -22.46
N GLY A 77 -39.09 -2.18 -21.63
CA GLY A 77 -40.09 -1.14 -21.58
C GLY A 77 -40.00 -0.13 -22.73
N GLY A 78 -39.01 -0.26 -23.60
CA GLY A 78 -38.82 0.64 -24.74
C GLY A 78 -38.18 1.99 -24.38
N GLU A 79 -37.69 2.16 -23.14
CA GLU A 79 -37.03 3.41 -22.72
C GLU A 79 -35.61 3.51 -23.27
N LEU A 80 -34.97 2.37 -23.58
CA LEU A 80 -33.64 2.29 -24.16
C LEU A 80 -33.70 1.56 -25.50
N THR A 81 -32.93 2.04 -26.47
CA THR A 81 -32.70 1.29 -27.70
C THR A 81 -31.74 0.11 -27.39
N LEU A 82 -31.68 -0.86 -28.29
CA LEU A 82 -30.73 -1.98 -28.14
C LEU A 82 -29.29 -1.48 -28.01
N LEU A 83 -28.89 -0.50 -28.85
CA LEU A 83 -27.54 0.06 -28.78
C LEU A 83 -27.26 0.72 -27.43
N GLN A 84 -28.21 1.53 -26.94
CA GLN A 84 -28.10 2.18 -25.63
C GLN A 84 -28.00 1.16 -24.52
N TYR A 85 -28.84 0.12 -24.57
CA TYR A 85 -28.80 -0.96 -23.59
C TYR A 85 -27.45 -1.66 -23.54
N LEU A 86 -26.87 -1.97 -24.72
CA LEU A 86 -25.56 -2.63 -24.79
C LEU A 86 -24.46 -1.72 -24.26
N MET A 87 -24.49 -0.43 -24.61
CA MET A 87 -23.49 0.54 -24.14
C MET A 87 -23.57 0.73 -22.61
N GLU A 88 -24.77 0.90 -22.08
CA GLU A 88 -24.96 1.07 -20.64
C GLU A 88 -24.59 -0.19 -19.87
N SER A 89 -24.87 -1.36 -20.42
CA SER A 89 -24.47 -2.64 -19.83
C SER A 89 -22.96 -2.78 -19.79
N ASP A 90 -22.25 -2.39 -20.86
CA ASP A 90 -20.80 -2.41 -20.89
C ASP A 90 -20.20 -1.47 -19.84
N TYR A 91 -20.71 -0.27 -19.69
CA TYR A 91 -20.27 0.67 -18.66
C TYR A 91 -20.53 0.11 -17.25
N PHE A 92 -21.68 -0.50 -17.05
CA PHE A 92 -22.02 -1.12 -15.76
C PHE A 92 -21.06 -2.23 -15.40
N PHE A 93 -20.79 -3.16 -16.32
CA PHE A 93 -19.90 -4.28 -16.07
C PHE A 93 -18.46 -3.84 -15.92
N GLU A 94 -18.01 -2.84 -16.69
CA GLU A 94 -16.68 -2.26 -16.54
C GLU A 94 -16.50 -1.63 -15.15
N ALA A 95 -17.47 -0.83 -14.70
CA ALA A 95 -17.43 -0.23 -13.38
C ALA A 95 -17.45 -1.27 -12.27
N TYR A 96 -18.22 -2.34 -12.46
CA TYR A 96 -18.26 -3.45 -11.51
C TYR A 96 -16.92 -4.18 -11.41
N ASP A 97 -16.29 -4.45 -12.56
CA ASP A 97 -14.95 -5.06 -12.60
C ASP A 97 -13.90 -4.17 -11.94
N LEU A 98 -13.92 -2.87 -12.22
CA LEU A 98 -12.99 -1.92 -11.61
C LEU A 98 -13.20 -1.84 -10.10
N ARG A 99 -14.44 -1.90 -9.65
CA ARG A 99 -14.76 -1.95 -8.23
C ARG A 99 -14.15 -3.20 -7.57
N LEU A 100 -14.30 -4.37 -8.20
CA LEU A 100 -13.72 -5.63 -7.70
C LEU A 100 -12.20 -5.56 -7.66
N GLN A 101 -11.55 -5.00 -8.69
CA GLN A 101 -10.11 -4.82 -8.72
C GLN A 101 -9.64 -3.88 -7.60
N THR A 102 -10.35 -2.78 -7.38
CA THR A 102 -10.06 -1.83 -6.31
C THR A 102 -10.19 -2.49 -4.94
N LEU A 103 -11.21 -3.29 -4.75
CA LEU A 103 -11.43 -4.04 -3.51
C LEU A 103 -10.29 -5.04 -3.27
N ARG A 104 -9.87 -5.76 -4.32
CA ARG A 104 -8.73 -6.67 -4.24
C ARG A 104 -7.45 -5.91 -3.84
N ASP A 105 -7.18 -4.78 -4.49
CA ASP A 105 -5.99 -3.97 -4.21
C ASP A 105 -6.02 -3.44 -2.78
N LEU A 106 -7.19 -3.02 -2.29
CA LEU A 106 -7.37 -2.59 -0.91
C LEU A 106 -7.07 -3.72 0.08
N HIS A 107 -7.55 -4.93 -0.20
CA HIS A 107 -7.26 -6.09 0.63
C HIS A 107 -5.76 -6.42 0.65
N LEU A 108 -5.08 -6.34 -0.49
CA LEU A 108 -3.64 -6.58 -0.57
C LEU A 108 -2.84 -5.55 0.22
N VAL A 109 -3.18 -4.27 0.09
CA VAL A 109 -2.53 -3.19 0.85
C VAL A 109 -2.76 -3.38 2.36
N THR A 110 -3.98 -3.68 2.76
CA THR A 110 -4.33 -3.91 4.16
C THR A 110 -3.59 -5.12 4.72
N ALA A 111 -3.48 -6.20 3.95
CA ALA A 111 -2.72 -7.40 4.34
C ALA A 111 -1.24 -7.07 4.54
N GLU A 112 -0.65 -6.28 3.66
CA GLU A 112 0.75 -5.85 3.79
C GLU A 112 0.95 -4.99 5.04
N MET A 113 0.04 -4.05 5.32
CA MET A 113 0.08 -3.25 6.54
C MET A 113 0.03 -4.12 7.79
N ASN A 114 -0.86 -5.12 7.81
CA ASN A 114 -1.02 -6.02 8.94
C ASN A 114 0.22 -6.90 9.15
N ALA A 115 0.89 -7.30 8.07
CA ALA A 115 2.12 -8.07 8.14
C ALA A 115 3.25 -7.31 8.87
N TRP A 116 3.28 -5.98 8.73
CA TRP A 116 4.29 -5.15 9.40
C TRP A 116 3.98 -4.84 10.86
N GLN A 117 2.76 -5.06 11.31
CA GLN A 117 2.37 -4.84 12.71
C GLN A 117 2.69 -6.03 13.63
N LEU A 118 3.05 -7.15 13.06
CA LEU A 118 3.49 -8.32 13.79
C LEU A 118 4.98 -8.25 14.05
#